data_bc0bb8701541976b3bfed5371c2d1e8d
#
_entry.id   bc0bb8701541976b3bfed5371c2d1e8d
#
_cell.length_a   1.000
_cell.length_b   1.000
_cell.length_c   1.000
_cell.angle_alpha   90.00
_cell.angle_beta   90.00
_cell.angle_gamma   90.00
#
_symmetry.space_group_name_H-M   'P 1'
#
loop_
_entity.id
_entity.type
_entity.pdbx_description
1 polymer ?
#
loop_
_entity_poly.entity_id
_entity_poly.type
_entity_poly.pdbx_seq_one_letter_code
_entity_poly.pdbx_strand_id
1 'polypeptide(L)'
;NSLRVDYLSNVKLEDSTPRFDELRAELDRMQSKMWGVSVKRNKWGNDHLEHVEFTIKIEDNEEYIVRRLEREKRIGTVEKLDEHTYRFSADVYDTSEMIPWIRTFICRIDKMNFSNRTIENQFKKDLEAMYRMYGIRQEVPQ
;
A
#
# COMPACT_ATOMS: atom_id res chain seq x y z
N ASN A 1 4.69 18.02 -3.04
CA ASN A 1 6.07 18.40 -2.74
C ASN A 1 6.28 18.34 -1.23
N SER A 2 7.19 17.49 -0.77
CA SER A 2 7.62 17.49 0.63
C SER A 2 8.79 18.46 0.80
N LEU A 3 8.73 19.25 1.87
CA LEU A 3 9.80 20.15 2.25
C LEU A 3 10.66 19.49 3.33
N ARG A 4 11.96 19.60 3.20
CA ARG A 4 12.90 19.18 4.24
C ARG A 4 13.04 20.31 5.26
N VAL A 5 12.98 19.97 6.54
CA VAL A 5 13.06 20.94 7.63
C VAL A 5 14.39 21.70 7.65
N ASP A 6 15.48 21.03 7.24
CA ASP A 6 16.83 21.62 7.17
C ASP A 6 16.99 22.69 6.06
N TYR A 7 16.04 22.81 5.15
CA TYR A 7 16.01 23.87 4.14
C TYR A 7 15.11 25.05 4.51
N LEU A 8 14.46 24.99 5.67
CA LEU A 8 13.64 26.11 6.14
C LEU A 8 14.51 27.20 6.76
N SER A 9 14.24 28.45 6.41
CA SER A 9 14.88 29.63 6.97
C SER A 9 13.83 30.64 7.37
N ASN A 10 14.19 31.55 8.28
CA ASN A 10 13.29 32.59 8.77
C ASN A 10 11.97 32.08 9.38
N VAL A 11 12.03 30.93 10.04
CA VAL A 11 10.87 30.36 10.73
C VAL A 11 10.46 31.26 11.87
N LYS A 12 9.20 31.69 11.90
CA LYS A 12 8.61 32.52 12.94
C LYS A 12 7.45 31.76 13.59
N LEU A 13 7.35 31.92 14.90
CA LEU A 13 6.18 31.47 15.64
C LEU A 13 5.10 32.57 15.52
N GLU A 14 3.93 32.16 15.08
CA GLU A 14 2.73 33.02 15.02
C GLU A 14 1.70 32.51 16.05
N ASP A 15 0.57 33.23 16.13
CA ASP A 15 -0.50 32.85 17.05
C ASP A 15 -1.08 31.49 16.67
N SER A 16 -1.56 30.76 17.69
CA SER A 16 -2.21 29.47 17.48
C SER A 16 -3.52 29.63 16.72
N THR A 17 -3.80 28.68 15.82
CA THR A 17 -5.09 28.65 15.14
C THR A 17 -6.22 28.27 16.11
N PRO A 18 -7.38 28.98 16.12
CA PRO A 18 -8.54 28.63 16.94
C PRO A 18 -9.16 27.28 16.52
N ARG A 19 -8.81 26.75 15.32
CA ARG A 19 -9.30 25.49 14.77
C ARG A 19 -8.30 24.34 14.94
N PHE A 20 -7.36 24.45 15.87
CA PHE A 20 -6.29 23.44 16.02
C PHE A 20 -6.82 22.04 16.24
N ASP A 21 -7.76 21.84 17.17
CA ASP A 21 -8.30 20.51 17.49
C ASP A 21 -9.08 19.91 16.31
N GLU A 22 -9.83 20.73 15.59
CA GLU A 22 -10.56 20.34 14.39
C GLU A 22 -9.61 19.89 13.27
N LEU A 23 -8.56 20.68 13.00
CA LEU A 23 -7.55 20.37 12.00
C LEU A 23 -6.74 19.13 12.38
N ARG A 24 -6.47 18.94 13.67
CA ARG A 24 -5.79 17.76 14.19
C ARG A 24 -6.62 16.49 13.97
N ALA A 25 -7.92 16.54 14.29
CA ALA A 25 -8.84 15.44 14.05
C ALA A 25 -8.96 15.10 12.56
N GLU A 26 -9.00 16.11 11.69
CA GLU A 26 -8.99 15.91 10.23
C GLU A 26 -7.71 15.21 9.78
N LEU A 27 -6.56 15.64 10.26
CA LEU A 27 -5.27 15.03 9.95
C LEU A 27 -5.22 13.57 10.40
N ASP A 28 -5.65 13.26 11.61
CA ASP A 28 -5.67 11.89 12.14
C ASP A 28 -6.58 10.98 11.27
N ARG A 29 -7.74 11.50 10.84
CA ARG A 29 -8.64 10.80 9.91
C ARG A 29 -7.98 10.55 8.54
N MET A 30 -7.24 11.53 8.02
CA MET A 30 -6.51 11.37 6.75
C MET A 30 -5.38 10.36 6.89
N GLN A 31 -4.61 10.41 7.98
CA GLN A 31 -3.49 9.50 8.24
C GLN A 31 -3.92 8.03 8.26
N SER A 32 -5.14 7.74 8.71
CA SER A 32 -5.68 6.37 8.70
C SER A 32 -5.84 5.76 7.30
N LYS A 33 -5.74 6.58 6.25
CA LYS A 33 -5.89 6.21 4.83
C LYS A 33 -4.61 6.48 4.01
N MET A 34 -3.57 6.99 4.66
CA MET A 34 -2.29 7.28 4.02
C MET A 34 -1.35 6.10 4.19
N TRP A 35 -0.93 5.50 3.07
CA TRP A 35 0.20 4.57 3.12
C TRP A 35 1.54 5.32 3.23
N GLY A 36 1.72 6.32 2.42
CA GLY A 36 2.88 7.22 2.40
C GLY A 36 2.49 8.67 2.75
N VAL A 37 2.67 9.55 1.80
CA VAL A 37 2.46 10.99 1.98
C VAL A 37 1.33 11.55 1.12
N SER A 38 0.80 10.78 0.19
CA SER A 38 -0.21 11.23 -0.76
C SER A 38 -1.59 11.32 -0.12
N VAL A 39 -2.28 12.40 -0.44
CA VAL A 39 -3.70 12.60 -0.18
C VAL A 39 -4.36 12.99 -1.49
N LYS A 40 -5.36 12.24 -1.91
CA LYS A 40 -6.11 12.51 -3.13
C LYS A 40 -7.55 12.87 -2.78
N ARG A 41 -8.03 13.97 -3.37
CA ARG A 41 -9.43 14.39 -3.27
C ARG A 41 -10.02 14.51 -4.68
N ASN A 42 -11.30 14.23 -4.79
CA ASN A 42 -12.03 14.44 -6.04
C ASN A 42 -12.32 15.94 -6.27
N LYS A 43 -12.89 16.27 -7.41
CA LYS A 43 -13.23 17.65 -7.79
C LYS A 43 -14.22 18.35 -6.84
N TRP A 44 -14.89 17.62 -5.97
CA TRP A 44 -15.80 18.15 -4.95
C TRP A 44 -15.17 18.25 -3.56
N GLY A 45 -13.85 17.96 -3.43
CA GLY A 45 -13.13 18.03 -2.17
C GLY A 45 -13.26 16.82 -1.26
N ASN A 46 -13.97 15.76 -1.68
CA ASN A 46 -14.08 14.49 -0.94
C ASN A 46 -12.87 13.61 -1.18
N ASP A 47 -12.55 12.76 -0.21
CA ASP A 47 -11.48 11.79 -0.34
C ASP A 47 -11.70 10.90 -1.55
N HIS A 48 -10.65 10.72 -2.36
CA HIS A 48 -10.62 9.75 -3.44
C HIS A 48 -9.74 8.59 -3.01
N LEU A 49 -10.38 7.47 -2.63
CA LEU A 49 -9.69 6.29 -2.14
C LEU A 49 -9.63 5.20 -3.20
N GLU A 50 -8.54 4.50 -3.20
CA GLU A 50 -8.30 3.30 -3.99
C GLU A 50 -8.33 2.08 -3.06
N HIS A 51 -9.05 1.04 -3.45
CA HIS A 51 -9.08 -0.23 -2.73
C HIS A 51 -7.97 -1.13 -3.20
N VAL A 52 -7.23 -1.71 -2.26
CA VAL A 52 -6.14 -2.66 -2.50
C VAL A 52 -6.45 -3.94 -1.75
N GLU A 53 -6.53 -5.04 -2.48
CA GLU A 53 -6.71 -6.36 -1.90
C GLU A 53 -5.77 -7.35 -2.58
N PHE A 54 -5.12 -8.19 -1.81
CA PHE A 54 -4.37 -9.33 -2.32
C PHE A 54 -4.36 -10.47 -1.31
N THR A 55 -4.22 -11.69 -1.81
CA THR A 55 -4.04 -12.88 -0.98
C THR A 55 -2.61 -13.38 -1.08
N ILE A 56 -2.09 -13.85 0.04
CA ILE A 56 -0.82 -14.57 0.10
C ILE A 56 -1.07 -16.01 0.49
N LYS A 57 -0.30 -16.91 -0.10
CA LYS A 57 -0.21 -18.31 0.29
C LYS A 57 1.13 -18.60 0.92
N ILE A 58 1.11 -19.34 2.02
CA ILE A 58 2.30 -19.79 2.74
C ILE A 58 2.35 -21.32 2.78
N GLU A 59 3.55 -21.84 2.90
CA GLU A 59 3.81 -23.25 3.17
C GLU A 59 3.83 -23.53 4.69
N ASP A 60 3.90 -24.78 5.07
CA ASP A 60 4.13 -25.17 6.45
C ASP A 60 5.41 -24.52 6.98
N ASN A 61 5.37 -24.02 8.22
CA ASN A 61 6.47 -23.32 8.90
C ASN A 61 6.84 -21.93 8.32
N GLU A 62 5.98 -21.33 7.49
CA GLU A 62 6.17 -19.99 6.93
C GLU A 62 5.32 -18.89 7.61
N GLU A 63 4.80 -19.12 8.81
CA GLU A 63 3.99 -18.13 9.54
C GLU A 63 4.78 -16.83 9.82
N TYR A 64 6.09 -16.86 9.72
CA TYR A 64 6.92 -15.65 9.81
C TYR A 64 6.60 -14.65 8.70
N ILE A 65 6.13 -15.10 7.53
CA ILE A 65 5.72 -14.24 6.42
C ILE A 65 4.46 -13.46 6.82
N VAL A 66 3.49 -14.11 7.45
CA VAL A 66 2.26 -13.46 7.93
C VAL A 66 2.59 -12.48 9.06
N ARG A 67 3.45 -12.88 10.01
CA ARG A 67 3.92 -11.97 11.06
C ARG A 67 4.65 -10.75 10.50
N ARG A 68 5.39 -10.92 9.40
CA ARG A 68 6.03 -9.83 8.70
C ARG A 68 4.99 -8.92 8.02
N LEU A 69 3.99 -9.50 7.33
CA LEU A 69 2.90 -8.76 6.71
C LEU A 69 2.17 -7.89 7.74
N GLU A 70 1.82 -8.45 8.89
CA GLU A 70 1.17 -7.75 9.99
C GLU A 70 2.03 -6.64 10.60
N ARG A 71 3.32 -6.89 10.79
CA ARG A 71 4.24 -5.92 11.39
C ARG A 71 4.54 -4.75 10.46
N GLU A 72 4.65 -5.00 9.16
CA GLU A 72 5.09 -4.01 8.18
C GLU A 72 3.94 -3.22 7.57
N LYS A 73 2.72 -3.71 7.65
CA LYS A 73 1.57 -2.94 7.19
C LYS A 73 1.44 -1.64 7.98
N ARG A 74 1.23 -0.54 7.29
CA ARG A 74 1.00 0.77 7.91
C ARG A 74 -0.46 0.98 8.24
N ILE A 75 -1.33 0.54 7.35
CA ILE A 75 -2.79 0.56 7.48
C ILE A 75 -3.36 -0.71 6.84
N GLY A 76 -4.65 -0.91 6.98
CA GLY A 76 -5.34 -2.07 6.44
C GLY A 76 -5.44 -3.23 7.41
N THR A 77 -6.06 -4.30 6.95
CA THR A 77 -6.36 -5.50 7.74
C THR A 77 -5.82 -6.74 7.06
N VAL A 78 -5.44 -7.71 7.87
CA VAL A 78 -5.07 -9.06 7.42
C VAL A 78 -6.08 -10.03 8.00
N GLU A 79 -6.70 -10.82 7.14
CA GLU A 79 -7.69 -11.83 7.50
C GLU A 79 -7.17 -13.22 7.14
N LYS A 80 -7.26 -14.16 8.07
CA LYS A 80 -6.98 -15.55 7.80
C LYS A 80 -8.18 -16.19 7.08
N LEU A 81 -8.00 -16.68 5.86
CA LEU A 81 -9.04 -17.35 5.09
C LEU A 81 -9.03 -18.86 5.34
N ASP A 82 -7.86 -19.46 5.41
CA ASP A 82 -7.62 -20.86 5.76
C ASP A 82 -6.21 -20.99 6.40
N GLU A 83 -5.76 -22.21 6.64
CA GLU A 83 -4.48 -22.44 7.34
C GLU A 83 -3.26 -21.89 6.59
N HIS A 84 -3.33 -21.78 5.26
CA HIS A 84 -2.23 -21.37 4.41
C HIS A 84 -2.51 -20.08 3.61
N THR A 85 -3.72 -19.52 3.72
CA THR A 85 -4.14 -18.38 2.90
C THR A 85 -4.57 -17.21 3.76
N TYR A 86 -4.01 -16.05 3.50
CA TYR A 86 -4.31 -14.80 4.19
C TYR A 86 -4.63 -13.71 3.18
N ARG A 87 -5.62 -12.88 3.51
CA ARG A 87 -6.04 -11.75 2.69
C ARG A 87 -5.67 -10.44 3.37
N PHE A 88 -4.94 -9.60 2.66
CA PHE A 88 -4.74 -8.21 3.03
C PHE A 88 -5.74 -7.34 2.28
N SER A 89 -6.30 -6.33 2.96
CA SER A 89 -7.13 -5.30 2.34
C SER A 89 -6.93 -3.94 2.99
N ALA A 90 -6.96 -2.89 2.17
CA ALA A 90 -6.86 -1.50 2.62
C ALA A 90 -7.54 -0.56 1.63
N ASP A 91 -8.04 0.56 2.15
CA ASP A 91 -8.45 1.71 1.35
C ASP A 91 -7.44 2.83 1.55
N VAL A 92 -6.79 3.26 0.46
CA VAL A 92 -5.65 4.18 0.48
C VAL A 92 -5.85 5.31 -0.53
N TYR A 93 -5.19 6.44 -0.29
CA TYR A 93 -5.18 7.53 -1.27
C TYR A 93 -4.39 7.20 -2.53
N ASP A 94 -3.31 6.44 -2.41
CA ASP A 94 -2.43 6.13 -3.55
C ASP A 94 -1.83 4.73 -3.46
N THR A 95 -2.36 3.82 -4.28
CA THR A 95 -1.87 2.44 -4.37
C THR A 95 -0.41 2.36 -4.80
N SER A 96 0.08 3.33 -5.60
CA SER A 96 1.45 3.31 -6.10
C SER A 96 2.49 3.36 -4.98
N GLU A 97 2.17 4.01 -3.87
CA GLU A 97 3.05 4.07 -2.69
C GLU A 97 3.21 2.73 -1.97
N MET A 98 2.28 1.79 -2.19
CA MET A 98 2.32 0.44 -1.60
C MET A 98 3.14 -0.55 -2.42
N ILE A 99 3.32 -0.30 -3.72
CA ILE A 99 3.91 -1.27 -4.66
C ILE A 99 5.30 -1.75 -4.22
N PRO A 100 6.23 -0.91 -3.73
CA PRO A 100 7.53 -1.39 -3.24
C PRO A 100 7.41 -2.42 -2.12
N TRP A 101 6.46 -2.22 -1.19
CA TRP A 101 6.21 -3.16 -0.11
C TRP A 101 5.52 -4.43 -0.61
N ILE A 102 4.50 -4.33 -1.46
CA ILE A 102 3.79 -5.48 -2.05
C ILE A 102 4.77 -6.37 -2.81
N ARG A 103 5.72 -5.80 -3.55
CA ARG A 103 6.76 -6.56 -4.26
C ARG A 103 7.58 -7.46 -3.35
N THR A 104 7.70 -7.15 -2.08
CA THR A 104 8.46 -8.00 -1.14
C THR A 104 7.76 -9.33 -0.84
N PHE A 105 6.49 -9.49 -1.22
CA PHE A 105 5.69 -10.72 -1.07
C PHE A 105 5.42 -11.44 -2.38
N ILE A 106 6.10 -11.05 -3.46
CA ILE A 106 5.80 -11.46 -4.84
C ILE A 106 5.70 -12.99 -5.02
N CYS A 107 6.57 -13.75 -4.36
CA CYS A 107 6.58 -15.22 -4.44
C CYS A 107 5.44 -15.90 -3.66
N ARG A 108 4.61 -15.12 -2.95
CA ARG A 108 3.51 -15.63 -2.13
C ARG A 108 2.16 -15.07 -2.54
N ILE A 109 2.13 -14.05 -3.41
CA ILE A 109 0.88 -13.45 -3.88
C ILE A 109 0.20 -14.43 -4.85
N ASP A 110 -1.01 -14.83 -4.51
CA ASP A 110 -1.85 -15.71 -5.31
C ASP A 110 -2.87 -14.94 -6.15
N LYS A 111 -3.54 -13.97 -5.53
CA LYS A 111 -4.58 -13.16 -6.18
C LYS A 111 -4.38 -11.69 -5.86
N MET A 112 -4.73 -10.85 -6.81
CA MET A 112 -4.72 -9.40 -6.66
C MET A 112 -6.05 -8.84 -7.16
N ASN A 113 -6.57 -7.86 -6.44
CA ASN A 113 -7.78 -7.13 -6.83
C ASN A 113 -7.64 -5.66 -6.40
N PHE A 114 -7.09 -4.84 -7.27
CA PHE A 114 -6.95 -3.41 -7.04
C PHE A 114 -8.03 -2.65 -7.80
N SER A 115 -8.65 -1.66 -7.16
CA SER A 115 -9.57 -0.75 -7.85
C SER A 115 -8.83 0.08 -8.91
N ASN A 116 -7.57 0.43 -8.66
CA ASN A 116 -6.69 1.04 -9.66
C ASN A 116 -6.10 -0.03 -10.59
N ARG A 117 -6.85 -0.35 -11.65
CA ARG A 117 -6.47 -1.37 -12.64
C ARG A 117 -5.18 -1.04 -13.39
N THR A 118 -4.85 0.23 -13.56
CA THR A 118 -3.61 0.65 -14.22
C THR A 118 -2.40 0.19 -13.41
N ILE A 119 -2.42 0.40 -12.09
CA ILE A 119 -1.36 -0.05 -11.18
C ILE A 119 -1.29 -1.58 -11.11
N GLU A 120 -2.42 -2.26 -11.01
CA GLU A 120 -2.46 -3.73 -11.03
C GLU A 120 -1.85 -4.31 -12.30
N ASN A 121 -2.25 -3.78 -13.46
CA ASN A 121 -1.75 -4.23 -14.74
C ASN A 121 -0.25 -3.92 -14.92
N GLN A 122 0.21 -2.75 -14.44
CA GLN A 122 1.64 -2.42 -14.47
C GLN A 122 2.45 -3.39 -13.60
N PHE A 123 1.96 -3.71 -12.40
CA PHE A 123 2.60 -4.70 -11.54
C PHE A 123 2.74 -6.06 -12.24
N LYS A 124 1.67 -6.55 -12.89
CA LYS A 124 1.69 -7.81 -13.65
C LYS A 124 2.66 -7.77 -14.83
N LYS A 125 2.70 -6.65 -15.57
CA LYS A 125 3.67 -6.47 -16.67
C LYS A 125 5.11 -6.45 -16.19
N ASP A 126 5.39 -5.84 -15.03
CA ASP A 126 6.72 -5.84 -14.43
C ASP A 126 7.16 -7.28 -14.06
N LEU A 127 6.23 -8.11 -13.58
CA LEU A 127 6.49 -9.53 -13.31
C LEU A 127 6.81 -10.30 -14.59
N GLU A 128 6.04 -10.10 -15.66
CA GLU A 128 6.30 -10.72 -16.95
C GLU A 128 7.67 -10.30 -17.51
N ALA A 129 8.02 -9.02 -17.41
CA ALA A 129 9.30 -8.50 -17.86
C ALA A 129 10.47 -9.13 -17.08
N MET A 130 10.32 -9.25 -15.76
CA MET A 130 11.29 -9.92 -14.89
C MET A 130 11.45 -11.39 -15.26
N TYR A 131 10.36 -12.08 -15.49
CA TYR A 131 10.33 -13.48 -15.89
C TYR A 131 11.11 -13.71 -17.20
N ARG A 132 10.89 -12.86 -18.20
CA ARG A 132 11.61 -12.90 -19.48
C ARG A 132 13.09 -12.56 -19.31
N MET A 133 13.41 -11.56 -18.48
CA MET A 133 14.78 -11.10 -18.24
C MET A 133 15.65 -12.21 -17.63
N TYR A 134 15.11 -13.00 -16.71
CA TYR A 134 15.83 -14.09 -16.07
C TYR A 134 15.79 -15.40 -16.88
N GLY A 135 15.21 -15.41 -18.07
CA GLY A 135 15.19 -16.59 -18.95
C GLY A 135 14.40 -17.77 -18.40
N ILE A 136 13.51 -17.54 -17.47
CA ILE A 136 12.67 -18.57 -16.90
C ILE A 136 11.69 -19.04 -17.97
N ARG A 137 11.78 -20.29 -18.40
CA ARG A 137 10.84 -20.88 -19.36
C ARG A 137 9.65 -21.43 -18.61
N GLN A 138 8.43 -21.17 -19.11
CA GLN A 138 7.28 -21.95 -18.69
C GLN A 138 7.49 -23.39 -19.15
N GLU A 139 7.58 -24.34 -18.23
CA GLU A 139 7.35 -25.73 -18.57
C GLU A 139 5.87 -25.85 -18.95
N VAL A 140 5.60 -26.03 -20.23
CA VAL A 140 4.27 -26.36 -20.70
C VAL A 140 4.00 -27.77 -20.20
N PRO A 141 2.97 -28.01 -19.35
CA PRO A 141 2.60 -29.37 -18.95
C PRO A 141 2.29 -30.19 -20.20
N GLN A 142 2.99 -31.28 -20.39
CA GLN A 142 2.68 -32.24 -21.45
C GLN A 142 1.39 -32.97 -21.12
#